data_3f869247cfce310faebf6bc07e629104
#
_entry.id   3f869247cfce310faebf6bc07e629104
#
_cell.length_a   1.000
_cell.length_b   1.000
_cell.length_c   1.000
_cell.angle_alpha   90.00
_cell.angle_beta   90.00
_cell.angle_gamma   90.00
#
_symmetry.space_group_name_H-M   'P 1'
#
loop_
_entity.id
_entity.type
_entity.pdbx_description
1 polymer ?
#
loop_
_entity_poly.entity_id
_entity_poly.type
_entity_poly.pdbx_seq_one_letter_code
_entity_poly.pdbx_strand_id
1 'polypeptide(L)' 'MLLTVKETAEVLKISESTLYRWVHQKRINYIKLGGLKFDSDYIQEYIKQHTVNSE' A
#
# COMPACT_ATOMS: atom_id res chain seq x y z
N MET A 1 -9.61 -1.59 -8.89
CA MET A 1 -8.44 -1.33 -9.74
C MET A 1 -7.19 -1.77 -9.02
N LEU A 2 -6.28 -2.40 -9.74
CA LEU A 2 -5.07 -2.93 -9.13
C LEU A 2 -3.91 -1.96 -9.34
N LEU A 3 -3.12 -1.77 -8.29
CA LEU A 3 -1.95 -0.91 -8.32
C LEU A 3 -0.70 -1.76 -8.25
N THR A 4 0.34 -1.35 -8.96
CA THR A 4 1.63 -1.99 -8.86
C THR A 4 2.32 -1.54 -7.57
N VAL A 5 3.44 -2.19 -7.24
CA VAL A 5 4.23 -1.79 -6.08
C VAL A 5 4.67 -0.33 -6.22
N LYS A 6 5.13 0.03 -7.40
CA LYS A 6 5.60 1.39 -7.64
C LYS A 6 4.46 2.39 -7.45
N GLU A 7 3.30 2.10 -8.02
CA GLU A 7 2.16 3.00 -7.90
C GLU A 7 1.71 3.13 -6.46
N THR A 8 1.66 2.01 -5.75
CA THR A 8 1.24 2.02 -4.35
C THR A 8 2.21 2.82 -3.49
N ALA A 9 3.49 2.63 -3.73
CA ALA A 9 4.50 3.37 -2.96
C ALA A 9 4.34 4.87 -3.19
N GLU A 10 4.06 5.27 -4.43
CA GLU A 10 3.85 6.68 -4.72
C GLU A 10 2.62 7.23 -4.03
N VAL A 11 1.54 6.46 -4.02
CA VAL A 11 0.31 6.88 -3.36
C VAL A 11 0.53 7.03 -1.86
N LEU A 12 1.27 6.10 -1.27
CA LEU A 12 1.54 6.13 0.16
C LEU A 12 2.71 7.05 0.51
N LYS A 13 3.41 7.55 -0.50
CA LYS A 13 4.56 8.45 -0.33
C LYS A 13 5.66 7.80 0.48
N ILE A 14 5.95 6.55 0.16
CA ILE A 14 7.03 5.80 0.77
C ILE A 14 7.88 5.20 -0.33
N SER A 15 9.04 4.69 0.04
CA SER A 15 9.89 4.02 -0.93
C SER A 15 9.36 2.62 -1.19
N GLU A 16 9.72 2.06 -2.34
CA GLU A 16 9.34 0.69 -2.66
C GLU A 16 9.94 -0.29 -1.65
N SER A 17 11.15 0.00 -1.20
CA SER A 17 11.79 -0.84 -0.19
C SER A 17 10.96 -0.90 1.09
N THR A 18 10.45 0.25 1.51
CA THR A 18 9.62 0.31 2.71
C THR A 18 8.34 -0.50 2.49
N LEU A 19 7.76 -0.39 1.31
CA LEU A 19 6.53 -1.12 1.02
C LEU A 19 6.79 -2.63 1.05
N TYR A 20 7.91 -3.08 0.47
CA TYR A 20 8.25 -4.50 0.53
C TYR A 20 8.42 -4.96 1.97
N ARG A 21 9.03 -4.13 2.80
CA ARG A 21 9.18 -4.47 4.21
C ARG A 21 7.82 -4.63 4.88
N TRP A 22 6.90 -3.73 4.58
CA TRP A 22 5.55 -3.81 5.15
C TRP A 22 4.85 -5.10 4.73
N VAL A 23 5.03 -5.50 3.48
CA VAL A 23 4.45 -6.75 2.99
C VAL A 23 5.05 -7.93 3.76
N HIS A 24 6.35 -7.90 3.97
CA HIS A 24 7.04 -8.95 4.71
C HIS A 24 6.56 -9.05 6.16
N GLN A 25 6.28 -7.90 6.74
CA GLN A 25 5.82 -7.84 8.13
C GLN A 25 4.32 -8.07 8.24
N LYS A 26 3.67 -8.31 7.12
CA LYS A 26 2.22 -8.53 7.05
C LYS A 26 1.44 -7.36 7.62
N ARG A 27 1.95 -6.17 7.40
CA ARG A 27 1.29 -4.95 7.85
C ARG A 27 0.30 -4.44 6.83
N ILE A 28 0.38 -4.92 5.60
CA ILE A 28 -0.46 -4.45 4.51
C ILE A 28 -0.84 -5.66 3.67
N ASN A 29 -2.09 -5.73 3.26
CA ASN A 29 -2.58 -6.81 2.42
C ASN A 29 -2.18 -6.58 0.98
N TYR A 30 -1.93 -7.66 0.28
CA TYR A 30 -1.52 -7.58 -1.11
C TYR A 30 -2.18 -8.70 -1.90
N ILE A 31 -2.16 -8.54 -3.21
CA ILE A 31 -2.68 -9.54 -4.15
C ILE A 31 -1.52 -10.04 -4.98
N LYS A 32 -1.39 -11.34 -5.07
CA LYS A 32 -0.32 -11.93 -5.85
C LYS A 32 -0.89 -12.42 -7.16
N LEU A 33 -0.83 -11.58 -8.16
CA LEU A 33 -1.41 -11.87 -9.46
C LEU A 33 -0.45 -11.38 -10.54
N GLY A 34 0.46 -12.29 -10.96
CA GLY A 34 1.52 -11.90 -11.87
C GLY A 34 2.47 -10.92 -11.25
N GLY A 35 2.72 -11.07 -9.93
CA GLY A 35 3.53 -10.12 -9.17
C GLY A 35 2.70 -9.51 -8.07
N LEU A 36 3.32 -8.65 -7.28
CA LEU A 36 2.63 -7.99 -6.18
C LEU A 36 1.74 -6.87 -6.72
N LYS A 37 0.50 -6.92 -6.33
CA LYS A 37 -0.48 -5.89 -6.67
C LYS A 37 -1.23 -5.49 -5.42
N PHE A 38 -1.86 -4.32 -5.47
CA PHE A 38 -2.64 -3.83 -4.34
C PHE A 38 -3.96 -3.30 -4.87
N ASP A 39 -5.01 -3.56 -4.11
CA ASP A 39 -6.34 -3.05 -4.46
C ASP A 39 -6.40 -1.57 -4.13
N SER A 40 -6.74 -0.75 -5.12
CA SER A 40 -6.78 0.69 -4.91
C SER A 40 -7.78 1.09 -3.83
N ASP A 41 -8.92 0.41 -3.79
CA ASP A 41 -9.91 0.71 -2.75
C ASP A 41 -9.36 0.39 -1.36
N TYR A 42 -8.67 -0.74 -1.23
CA TYR A 42 -8.06 -1.09 0.04
C TYR A 42 -7.00 -0.06 0.44
N ILE A 43 -6.19 0.39 -0.51
CA ILE A 43 -5.15 1.37 -0.23
C ILE A 43 -5.76 2.70 0.21
N GLN A 44 -6.85 3.11 -0.42
CA GLN A 44 -7.54 4.32 -0.01
C GLN A 44 -8.04 4.22 1.42
N GLU A 45 -8.62 3.08 1.78
CA GLU A 45 -9.06 2.84 3.14
C GLU A 45 -7.90 2.82 4.12
N TYR A 46 -6.80 2.21 3.69
CA TYR A 46 -5.60 2.15 4.52
C TYR A 46 -5.11 3.56 4.85
N ILE A 47 -5.06 4.43 3.84
CA ILE A 47 -4.65 5.81 4.06
C ILE A 47 -5.60 6.51 5.01
N LYS A 48 -6.88 6.30 4.83
CA LYS A 48 -7.89 6.91 5.69
C LYS A 48 -7.71 6.52 7.14
N GLN A 49 -7.48 5.21 7.37
CA GLN A 49 -7.36 4.70 8.72
C GLN A 49 -6.08 5.14 9.39
N HIS A 50 -5.06 5.47 8.61
CA HIS A 50 -3.76 5.86 9.16
C HIS A 50 -3.49 7.35 9.05
N THR A 51 -4.50 8.10 8.64
CA THR A 51 -4.38 9.55 8.58
C THR A 51 -4.64 10.11 9.96
N VAL A 52 -3.72 10.92 10.45
CA VAL A 52 -3.89 11.58 11.72
C VAL A 52 -4.41 12.98 11.47
N ASN A 53 -5.61 13.23 11.95
CA ASN A 53 -6.19 14.56 11.87
C ASN A 53 -5.75 15.34 13.08
N SER A 54 -4.81 16.24 12.86
CA SER A 54 -4.40 17.11 13.94
C SER A 54 -5.15 18.42 13.77
N GLU A 55 -5.96 18.69 14.69
CA GLU A 55 -6.81 19.87 14.67
C GLU A 55 -6.28 20.92 15.55
#